data_a04ddf0f780c9ae4b57426f1c9fc3da8
#
_entry.id   a04ddf0f780c9ae4b57426f1c9fc3da8
#
_cell.length_a   1.000
_cell.length_b   1.000
_cell.length_c   1.000
_cell.angle_alpha   90.00
_cell.angle_beta   90.00
_cell.angle_gamma   90.00
#
_symmetry.space_group_name_H-M   'P 1'
#
loop_
_entity.id
_entity.type
_entity.pdbx_description
1 polymer ?
#
loop_
_entity_poly.entity_id
_entity_poly.type
_entity_poly.pdbx_seq_one_letter_code
_entity_poly.pdbx_strand_id
1 'polypeptide(L)'
;MDLIQFFKCLSDLNRLTCLGLIQRAGEACVCEIQVALNQEQPKVSQYLAQLRKCGILQSERRGKWVYYRFSADLPNWALKVITCSIENNPALFADAIALFDSIHSRNACDNESNNNADK
;
A
#
# COMPACT_ATOMS: atom_id res chain seq x y z
N MET A 1 10.56 -17.72 3.08
CA MET A 1 9.42 -17.04 3.75
C MET A 1 8.65 -18.06 4.57
N ASP A 2 8.42 -17.74 5.81
CA ASP A 2 7.66 -18.59 6.72
C ASP A 2 6.17 -18.49 6.42
N LEU A 3 5.54 -19.60 6.07
CA LEU A 3 4.13 -19.62 5.66
C LEU A 3 3.20 -19.13 6.75
N ILE A 4 3.42 -19.57 8.00
CA ILE A 4 2.53 -19.21 9.10
C ILE A 4 2.68 -17.71 9.41
N GLN A 5 3.89 -17.21 9.43
CA GLN A 5 4.14 -15.78 9.65
C GLN A 5 3.52 -14.95 8.53
N PHE A 6 3.60 -15.44 7.31
CA PHE A 6 2.97 -14.78 6.16
C PHE A 6 1.46 -14.62 6.38
N PHE A 7 0.77 -15.70 6.74
CA PHE A 7 -0.67 -15.62 6.97
C PHE A 7 -1.02 -14.79 8.19
N LYS A 8 -0.19 -14.83 9.24
CA LYS A 8 -0.41 -13.95 10.39
C LYS A 8 -0.33 -12.49 9.98
N CYS A 9 0.62 -12.17 9.11
CA CYS A 9 0.80 -10.81 8.65
C CYS A 9 -0.40 -10.33 7.82
N LEU A 10 -1.06 -11.22 7.10
CA LEU A 10 -2.25 -10.90 6.33
C LEU A 10 -3.52 -10.84 7.17
N SER A 11 -3.49 -11.35 8.37
CA SER A 11 -4.67 -11.54 9.20
C SER A 11 -5.05 -10.25 9.94
N ASP A 12 -5.20 -9.17 9.18
CA ASP A 12 -5.59 -7.87 9.71
C ASP A 12 -6.17 -7.04 8.58
N LEU A 13 -7.35 -6.48 8.80
CA LEU A 13 -8.04 -5.72 7.76
C LEU A 13 -7.23 -4.51 7.29
N ASN A 14 -6.61 -3.80 8.24
CA ASN A 14 -5.84 -2.61 7.89
C ASN A 14 -4.65 -2.95 7.01
N ARG A 15 -3.94 -4.01 7.36
CA ARG A 15 -2.80 -4.43 6.56
C ARG A 15 -3.23 -4.95 5.19
N LEU A 16 -4.32 -5.71 5.13
CA LEU A 16 -4.85 -6.15 3.84
C LEU A 16 -5.27 -4.97 2.97
N THR A 17 -5.88 -3.96 3.58
CA THR A 17 -6.29 -2.76 2.84
C THR A 17 -5.08 -2.03 2.26
N CYS A 18 -4.01 -1.90 3.04
CA CYS A 18 -2.75 -1.32 2.52
C CYS A 18 -2.29 -2.09 1.28
N LEU A 19 -2.31 -3.41 1.34
CA LEU A 19 -1.89 -4.23 0.20
C LEU A 19 -2.79 -4.06 -1.00
N GLY A 20 -4.09 -3.92 -0.78
CA GLY A 20 -5.05 -3.67 -1.85
C GLY A 20 -4.78 -2.36 -2.57
N LEU A 21 -4.46 -1.31 -1.82
CA LEU A 21 -4.13 -0.01 -2.41
C LEU A 21 -2.84 -0.07 -3.21
N ILE A 22 -1.83 -0.73 -2.68
CA ILE A 22 -0.54 -0.87 -3.35
C ILE A 22 -0.68 -1.72 -4.62
N GLN A 23 -1.47 -2.80 -4.55
CA GLN A 23 -1.73 -3.62 -5.73
C GLN A 23 -2.36 -2.81 -6.83
N ARG A 24 -3.32 -1.96 -6.47
CA ARG A 24 -4.03 -1.15 -7.45
C ARG A 24 -3.13 -0.15 -8.15
N ALA A 25 -2.21 0.48 -7.41
CA ALA A 25 -1.40 1.58 -7.93
C ALA A 25 0.01 1.15 -8.34
N GLY A 26 0.46 -0.03 -7.93
CA GLY A 26 1.83 -0.46 -8.13
C GLY A 26 2.75 0.00 -7.02
N GLU A 27 2.61 1.22 -6.59
CA GLU A 27 3.28 1.76 -5.41
C GLU A 27 2.43 2.86 -4.82
N ALA A 28 2.63 3.18 -3.56
CA ALA A 28 1.85 4.22 -2.89
C ALA A 28 2.66 4.89 -1.79
N CYS A 29 2.45 6.18 -1.66
CA CYS A 29 3.04 6.98 -0.59
C CYS A 29 2.27 6.74 0.70
N VAL A 30 2.97 6.80 1.84
CA VAL A 30 2.35 6.67 3.15
C VAL A 30 1.21 7.68 3.31
N CYS A 31 1.38 8.90 2.83
CA CYS A 31 0.36 9.95 2.97
C CYS A 31 -0.92 9.61 2.21
N GLU A 32 -0.80 8.97 1.06
CA GLU A 32 -1.98 8.54 0.30
C GLU A 32 -2.74 7.43 1.01
N ILE A 33 -1.99 6.47 1.55
CA ILE A 33 -2.57 5.36 2.28
C ILE A 33 -3.25 5.86 3.56
N GLN A 34 -2.62 6.80 4.24
CA GLN A 34 -3.16 7.40 5.45
C GLN A 34 -4.55 7.99 5.23
N VAL A 35 -4.71 8.75 4.17
CA VAL A 35 -5.99 9.36 3.86
C VAL A 35 -7.01 8.29 3.48
N ALA A 36 -6.61 7.32 2.66
CA ALA A 36 -7.51 6.25 2.23
C ALA A 36 -8.04 5.42 3.39
N LEU A 37 -7.18 5.16 4.38
CA LEU A 37 -7.59 4.41 5.58
C LEU A 37 -8.31 5.29 6.60
N ASN A 38 -8.21 6.61 6.46
CA ASN A 38 -8.76 7.57 7.42
C ASN A 38 -8.21 7.30 8.84
N GLN A 39 -6.90 7.12 8.94
CA GLN A 39 -6.23 6.84 10.21
C GLN A 39 -4.98 7.69 10.33
N GLU A 40 -4.51 7.85 11.55
CA GLU A 40 -3.33 8.66 11.83
C GLU A 40 -2.07 8.00 11.27
N GLN A 41 -1.12 8.84 10.86
CA GLN A 41 0.13 8.38 10.25
C GLN A 41 0.89 7.35 11.11
N PRO A 42 1.02 7.51 12.43
CA PRO A 42 1.76 6.51 13.22
C PRO A 42 1.18 5.11 13.11
N LYS A 43 -0.15 4.99 13.06
CA LYS A 43 -0.79 3.67 12.90
C LYS A 43 -0.54 3.09 11.53
N VAL A 44 -0.70 3.91 10.50
CA VAL A 44 -0.47 3.47 9.12
C VAL A 44 0.98 3.06 8.92
N SER A 45 1.91 3.84 9.46
CA SER A 45 3.33 3.49 9.40
C SER A 45 3.61 2.16 10.07
N GLN A 46 2.90 1.83 11.15
CA GLN A 46 3.05 0.53 11.81
C GLN A 46 2.56 -0.61 10.93
N TYR A 47 1.41 -0.44 10.26
CA TYR A 47 0.91 -1.47 9.34
C TYR A 47 1.92 -1.75 8.24
N LEU A 48 2.44 -0.69 7.64
CA LEU A 48 3.39 -0.81 6.54
C LEU A 48 4.73 -1.39 7.01
N ALA A 49 5.18 -0.99 8.20
CA ALA A 49 6.41 -1.53 8.77
C ALA A 49 6.29 -3.03 9.05
N GLN A 50 5.13 -3.48 9.53
CA GLN A 50 4.91 -4.91 9.76
C GLN A 50 4.93 -5.68 8.44
N LEU A 51 4.31 -5.15 7.41
CA LEU A 51 4.31 -5.79 6.10
C LEU A 51 5.72 -5.84 5.50
N ARG A 52 6.51 -4.81 5.73
CA ARG A 52 7.92 -4.80 5.30
C ARG A 52 8.73 -5.82 6.08
N LYS A 53 8.52 -5.89 7.39
CA LYS A 53 9.24 -6.84 8.25
C LYS A 53 8.95 -8.28 7.86
N CYS A 54 7.73 -8.56 7.41
CA CYS A 54 7.34 -9.89 6.96
C CYS A 54 7.87 -10.22 5.56
N GLY A 55 8.51 -9.28 4.89
CA GLY A 55 9.04 -9.51 3.56
C GLY A 55 8.04 -9.33 2.44
N ILE A 56 6.85 -8.78 2.74
CA ILE A 56 5.80 -8.59 1.73
C ILE A 56 6.00 -7.29 0.98
N LEU A 57 6.39 -6.23 1.69
CA LEU A 57 6.60 -4.92 1.09
C LEU A 57 8.06 -4.50 1.19
N GLN A 58 8.44 -3.60 0.30
CA GLN A 58 9.68 -2.86 0.40
C GLN A 58 9.36 -1.37 0.31
N SER A 59 10.23 -0.55 0.88
CA SER A 59 10.03 0.89 0.89
C SER A 59 11.18 1.58 0.17
N GLU A 60 10.88 2.76 -0.34
CA GLU A 60 11.87 3.61 -0.99
C GLU A 60 11.61 5.04 -0.58
N ARG A 61 12.67 5.70 -0.10
CA ARG A 61 12.58 7.11 0.25
C ARG A 61 12.93 7.97 -0.95
N ARG A 62 12.06 8.93 -1.26
CA ARG A 62 12.27 9.90 -2.33
C ARG A 62 12.08 11.29 -1.73
N GLY A 63 13.21 11.92 -1.38
CA GLY A 63 13.17 13.18 -0.64
C GLY A 63 12.55 12.97 0.72
N LYS A 64 11.48 13.69 1.03
CA LYS A 64 10.77 13.58 2.30
C LYS A 64 9.62 12.55 2.26
N TRP A 65 9.38 11.92 1.10
CA TRP A 65 8.29 10.98 0.92
C TRP A 65 8.79 9.55 0.96
N VAL A 66 8.00 8.66 1.54
CA VAL A 66 8.30 7.22 1.58
C VAL A 66 7.22 6.49 0.78
N TYR A 67 7.67 5.70 -0.18
CA TYR A 67 6.79 4.92 -1.06
C TYR A 67 6.94 3.44 -0.74
N TYR A 68 5.83 2.72 -0.81
CA TYR A 68 5.80 1.28 -0.56
C TYR A 68 5.32 0.55 -1.81
N ARG A 69 5.91 -0.60 -2.06
CA ARG A 69 5.51 -1.50 -3.15
C ARG A 69 5.79 -2.93 -2.72
N PHE A 70 5.26 -3.89 -3.47
CA PHE A 70 5.55 -5.28 -3.18
C PHE A 70 7.04 -5.53 -3.31
N SER A 71 7.58 -6.35 -2.40
CA SER A 71 9.00 -6.68 -2.41
C SER A 71 9.37 -7.43 -3.67
N ALA A 72 10.53 -7.09 -4.25
CA ALA A 72 11.05 -7.79 -5.41
C ALA A 72 11.36 -9.26 -5.09
N ASP A 73 11.57 -9.56 -3.80
CA ASP A 73 11.89 -10.92 -3.35
C ASP A 73 10.66 -11.71 -2.92
N LEU A 74 9.45 -11.13 -3.05
CA LEU A 74 8.22 -11.80 -2.66
C LEU A 74 7.99 -13.01 -3.59
N PRO A 75 7.84 -14.23 -3.04
CA PRO A 75 7.60 -15.40 -3.90
C PRO A 75 6.30 -15.25 -4.69
N ASN A 76 6.29 -15.79 -5.91
CA ASN A 76 5.11 -15.72 -6.76
C ASN A 76 3.87 -16.29 -6.09
N TRP A 77 4.00 -17.41 -5.36
CA TRP A 77 2.83 -18.00 -4.71
C TRP A 77 2.25 -17.06 -3.65
N ALA A 78 3.12 -16.32 -2.94
CA ALA A 78 2.67 -15.37 -1.93
C ALA A 78 1.94 -14.19 -2.57
N LEU A 79 2.48 -13.66 -3.66
CA LEU A 79 1.82 -12.60 -4.40
C LEU A 79 0.47 -13.05 -4.93
N LYS A 80 0.40 -14.28 -5.44
CA LYS A 80 -0.87 -14.84 -5.93
C LYS A 80 -1.91 -14.97 -4.82
N VAL A 81 -1.51 -15.40 -3.63
CA VAL A 81 -2.41 -15.49 -2.49
C VAL A 81 -2.99 -14.12 -2.17
N ILE A 82 -2.12 -13.10 -2.11
CA ILE A 82 -2.54 -11.74 -1.79
C ILE A 82 -3.50 -11.21 -2.85
N THR A 83 -3.10 -11.26 -4.12
CA THR A 83 -3.90 -10.70 -5.20
C THR A 83 -5.22 -11.41 -5.37
N CYS A 84 -5.21 -12.75 -5.28
CA CYS A 84 -6.43 -13.55 -5.37
C CYS A 84 -7.39 -13.21 -4.24
N SER A 85 -6.86 -13.05 -3.03
CA SER A 85 -7.68 -12.73 -1.86
C SER A 85 -8.35 -11.37 -2.00
N ILE A 86 -7.61 -10.38 -2.49
CA ILE A 86 -8.14 -9.03 -2.66
C ILE A 86 -9.16 -8.98 -3.80
N GLU A 87 -8.84 -9.59 -4.93
CA GLU A 87 -9.70 -9.56 -6.11
C GLU A 87 -11.05 -10.25 -5.90
N ASN A 88 -11.06 -11.24 -5.02
CA ASN A 88 -12.30 -11.99 -4.75
C ASN A 88 -13.09 -11.44 -3.57
N ASN A 89 -12.64 -10.34 -2.98
CA ASN A 89 -13.33 -9.69 -1.85
C ASN A 89 -13.38 -8.17 -2.05
N PRO A 90 -13.86 -7.69 -3.22
CA PRO A 90 -13.76 -6.27 -3.55
C PRO A 90 -14.55 -5.36 -2.60
N ALA A 91 -15.68 -5.85 -2.08
CA ALA A 91 -16.52 -5.04 -1.21
C ALA A 91 -15.80 -4.63 0.08
N LEU A 92 -14.86 -5.46 0.52
CA LEU A 92 -14.13 -5.22 1.77
C LEU A 92 -13.24 -3.98 1.68
N PHE A 93 -12.79 -3.63 0.48
CA PHE A 93 -11.82 -2.57 0.26
C PHE A 93 -12.39 -1.39 -0.53
N ALA A 94 -13.67 -1.44 -0.89
CA ALA A 94 -14.25 -0.50 -1.84
C ALA A 94 -14.13 0.96 -1.39
N ASP A 95 -14.42 1.24 -0.12
CA ASP A 95 -14.39 2.62 0.37
C ASP A 95 -12.97 3.18 0.37
N ALA A 96 -12.02 2.39 0.83
CA ALA A 96 -10.62 2.81 0.87
C ALA A 96 -10.08 3.03 -0.55
N ILE A 97 -10.44 2.14 -1.48
CA ILE A 97 -10.01 2.26 -2.86
C ILE A 97 -10.58 3.52 -3.51
N ALA A 98 -11.84 3.84 -3.25
CA ALA A 98 -12.46 5.04 -3.81
C ALA A 98 -11.76 6.31 -3.33
N LEU A 99 -11.47 6.39 -2.03
CA LEU A 99 -10.73 7.52 -1.48
C LEU A 99 -9.32 7.60 -2.05
N PHE A 100 -8.65 6.46 -2.11
CA PHE A 100 -7.29 6.40 -2.63
C PHE A 100 -7.22 6.86 -4.07
N ASP A 101 -8.15 6.39 -4.91
CA ASP A 101 -8.15 6.76 -6.33
C ASP A 101 -8.31 8.26 -6.52
N SER A 102 -9.18 8.89 -5.75
CA SER A 102 -9.39 10.33 -5.90
C SER A 102 -8.16 11.13 -5.50
N ILE A 103 -7.43 10.67 -4.48
CA ILE A 103 -6.25 11.36 -3.98
C ILE A 103 -5.02 11.03 -4.82
N HIS A 104 -4.85 9.77 -5.17
CA HIS A 104 -3.69 9.33 -5.96
C HIS A 104 -3.66 10.03 -7.32
N SER A 105 -4.80 10.11 -8.00
CA SER A 105 -4.91 10.81 -9.28
C SER A 105 -4.61 12.29 -9.10
N ARG A 106 -5.11 12.89 -8.02
CA ARG A 106 -4.91 14.30 -7.73
C ARG A 106 -3.44 14.57 -7.42
N ASN A 107 -2.82 13.72 -6.61
CA ASN A 107 -1.41 13.86 -6.28
C ASN A 107 -0.51 13.71 -7.50
N ALA A 108 -0.85 12.83 -8.41
CA ALA A 108 -0.11 12.68 -9.65
C ALA A 108 -0.16 13.97 -10.48
N CYS A 109 -1.35 14.57 -10.57
CA CYS A 109 -1.52 15.85 -11.27
C CYS A 109 -0.77 16.97 -10.55
N ASP A 110 -0.89 17.01 -9.22
CA ASP A 110 -0.22 18.03 -8.41
C ASP A 110 1.28 17.90 -8.53
N ASN A 111 1.80 16.68 -8.50
CA ASN A 111 3.23 16.42 -8.65
C ASN A 111 3.73 16.90 -10.01
N GLU A 112 2.99 16.69 -11.06
CA GLU A 112 3.34 17.18 -12.39
C GLU A 112 3.36 18.69 -12.41
N SER A 113 2.33 19.32 -11.83
CA SER A 113 2.25 20.77 -11.73
C SER A 113 3.40 21.32 -10.90
N ASN A 114 3.69 20.71 -9.78
CA ASN A 114 4.78 21.13 -8.90
C ASN A 114 6.13 20.99 -9.59
N ASN A 115 6.33 19.91 -10.31
CA ASN A 115 7.55 19.71 -11.06
C ASN A 115 7.74 20.80 -12.11
N ASN A 116 6.66 21.20 -12.78
CA ASN A 116 6.70 22.25 -13.75
C ASN A 116 6.94 23.62 -13.12
N ALA A 117 6.39 23.83 -11.93
CA ALA A 117 6.55 25.09 -11.20
C ALA A 117 7.92 25.22 -10.57
N ASP A 118 8.44 24.12 -10.04
CA ASP A 118 9.72 24.11 -9.34
C ASP A 118 10.91 24.10 -10.28
N LYS A 119 10.68 23.73 -11.52
CA LYS A 119 11.71 23.69 -12.52
C LYS A 119 11.72 24.95 -13.34
#